data_279e7d48d4513dd3f4385f8dd4f02c74
#
_entry.id   279e7d48d4513dd3f4385f8dd4f02c74
#
_cell.length_a   1.000
_cell.length_b   1.000
_cell.length_c   1.000
_cell.angle_alpha   90.00
_cell.angle_beta   90.00
_cell.angle_gamma   90.00
#
_symmetry.space_group_name_H-M   'P 1'
#
loop_
_entity.id
_entity.type
_entity.pdbx_description
1 polymer ?
#
loop_
_entity_poly.entity_id
_entity_poly.type
_entity_poly.pdbx_seq_one_letter_code
_entity_poly.pdbx_strand_id
1 'polypeptide(L)'
;MPRTNPKTSNFDIDLDWAAVYEQEVVDMFEHNGSIEVKAERDQWLRTGNIAVELYRIYKEDNRKAYTGITISDAYWWNISLVKNNETKRVVIIKTKELLGLVKKFNREKKYKIRAMGDKDSKFTTYGMLIPLWEIMEFENIK
;
A
#
# COMPACT_ATOMS: atom_id res chain seq x y z
N MET A 1 22.71 23.82 -12.85
CA MET A 1 23.96 24.58 -12.63
C MET A 1 25.09 23.62 -12.30
N PRO A 2 26.13 23.58 -13.09
CA PRO A 2 27.26 22.71 -12.80
C PRO A 2 27.95 23.16 -11.52
N ARG A 3 28.30 22.20 -10.68
CA ARG A 3 29.04 22.48 -9.44
C ARG A 3 30.52 22.55 -9.76
N THR A 4 31.14 23.67 -9.48
CA THR A 4 32.52 23.93 -9.81
C THR A 4 33.52 23.39 -8.79
N ASN A 5 33.04 23.04 -7.58
CA ASN A 5 33.87 22.53 -6.50
C ASN A 5 33.36 21.20 -5.99
N PRO A 6 34.22 20.39 -5.39
CA PRO A 6 33.77 19.21 -4.64
C PRO A 6 32.72 19.62 -3.64
N LYS A 7 31.75 18.74 -3.39
CA LYS A 7 30.70 19.01 -2.44
C LYS A 7 31.29 19.23 -1.05
N THR A 8 31.16 20.45 -0.58
CA THR A 8 31.71 20.84 0.70
C THR A 8 30.63 21.09 1.74
N SER A 9 29.35 21.09 1.31
CA SER A 9 28.21 21.29 2.22
C SER A 9 27.29 20.06 2.21
N ASN A 10 26.66 19.80 3.36
CA ASN A 10 25.63 18.76 3.48
C ASN A 10 24.47 19.02 2.54
N PHE A 11 24.13 20.29 2.29
CA PHE A 11 23.05 20.68 1.38
C PHE A 11 23.30 20.21 -0.05
N ASP A 12 24.52 20.35 -0.57
CA ASP A 12 24.89 19.89 -1.90
C ASP A 12 24.81 18.38 -2.05
N ILE A 13 25.25 17.66 -1.02
CA ILE A 13 25.17 16.19 -0.96
C ILE A 13 23.72 15.76 -0.93
N ASP A 14 22.87 16.44 -0.15
CA ASP A 14 21.46 16.14 -0.03
C ASP A 14 20.71 16.36 -1.34
N LEU A 15 21.04 17.40 -2.12
CA LEU A 15 20.43 17.62 -3.42
C LEU A 15 20.74 16.50 -4.42
N ASP A 16 21.97 16.03 -4.46
CA ASP A 16 22.35 14.93 -5.35
C ASP A 16 21.72 13.61 -4.93
N TRP A 17 21.65 13.39 -3.63
CA TRP A 17 21.00 12.21 -3.08
C TRP A 17 19.49 12.21 -3.39
N ALA A 18 18.83 13.35 -3.20
CA ALA A 18 17.41 13.50 -3.44
C ALA A 18 17.04 13.31 -4.92
N ALA A 19 17.89 13.71 -5.86
CA ALA A 19 17.61 13.62 -7.29
C ALA A 19 17.28 12.20 -7.75
N VAL A 20 17.91 11.19 -7.15
CA VAL A 20 17.65 9.77 -7.46
C VAL A 20 16.22 9.39 -7.08
N TYR A 21 15.76 9.84 -5.91
CA TYR A 21 14.43 9.53 -5.39
C TYR A 21 13.33 10.34 -6.07
N GLU A 22 13.63 11.58 -6.46
CA GLU A 22 12.73 12.38 -7.29
C GLU A 22 12.48 11.71 -8.64
N GLN A 23 13.52 11.16 -9.25
CA GLN A 23 13.38 10.43 -10.51
C GLN A 23 12.56 9.16 -10.34
N GLU A 24 12.72 8.45 -9.20
CA GLU A 24 11.91 7.28 -8.89
C GLU A 24 10.41 7.63 -8.82
N VAL A 25 10.07 8.77 -8.23
CA VAL A 25 8.68 9.25 -8.17
C VAL A 25 8.15 9.62 -9.55
N VAL A 26 8.96 10.30 -10.36
CA VAL A 26 8.60 10.65 -11.75
C VAL A 26 8.34 9.38 -12.56
N ASP A 27 9.23 8.40 -12.47
CA ASP A 27 9.10 7.11 -13.16
C ASP A 27 7.83 6.39 -12.75
N MET A 28 7.45 6.47 -11.48
CA MET A 28 6.22 5.88 -10.95
C MET A 28 4.99 6.39 -11.70
N PHE A 29 4.94 7.68 -12.01
CA PHE A 29 3.80 8.28 -12.72
C PHE A 29 3.86 8.14 -14.25
N GLU A 30 5.03 7.96 -14.81
CA GLU A 30 5.22 7.83 -16.27
C GLU A 30 5.04 6.40 -16.77
N HIS A 31 5.30 5.40 -15.93
CA HIS A 31 5.23 3.98 -16.30
C HIS A 31 3.91 3.36 -15.85
N ASN A 32 2.93 3.34 -16.75
CA ASN A 32 1.62 2.74 -16.53
C ASN A 32 1.74 1.25 -16.16
N GLY A 33 0.90 0.81 -15.22
CA GLY A 33 0.85 -0.60 -14.79
C GLY A 33 1.76 -0.91 -13.59
N SER A 34 2.62 0.02 -13.20
CA SER A 34 3.47 -0.14 -12.02
C SER A 34 2.78 0.25 -10.72
N ILE A 35 1.60 0.82 -10.79
CA ILE A 35 0.87 1.33 -9.62
C ILE A 35 -0.52 0.72 -9.57
N GLU A 36 -0.82 0.05 -8.47
CA GLU A 36 -2.18 -0.37 -8.12
C GLU A 36 -2.78 0.68 -7.18
N VAL A 37 -3.95 1.21 -7.51
CA VAL A 37 -4.60 2.25 -6.72
C VAL A 37 -5.78 1.66 -5.96
N LYS A 38 -5.78 1.85 -4.65
CA LYS A 38 -6.88 1.50 -3.76
C LYS A 38 -7.35 2.73 -3.00
N ALA A 39 -8.65 2.85 -2.85
CA ALA A 39 -9.24 3.95 -2.09
C ALA A 39 -9.85 3.44 -0.79
N GLU A 40 -9.46 4.05 0.32
CA GLU A 40 -10.07 3.83 1.63
C GLU A 40 -11.04 4.95 1.91
N ARG A 41 -12.31 4.61 2.11
CA ARG A 41 -13.35 5.59 2.43
C ARG A 41 -13.33 5.95 3.92
N ASP A 42 -14.23 6.80 4.33
CA ASP A 42 -14.30 7.49 5.62
C ASP A 42 -14.00 6.63 6.87
N GLN A 43 -14.14 5.31 6.78
CA GLN A 43 -13.85 4.41 7.92
C GLN A 43 -12.43 4.52 8.44
N TRP A 44 -11.45 4.82 7.59
CA TRP A 44 -10.06 4.97 8.02
C TRP A 44 -9.88 6.08 9.06
N LEU A 45 -10.71 7.13 8.98
CA LEU A 45 -10.71 8.23 9.97
C LEU A 45 -11.13 7.77 11.36
N ARG A 46 -12.10 6.85 11.41
CA ARG A 46 -12.63 6.34 12.67
C ARG A 46 -11.77 5.25 13.26
N THR A 47 -11.26 4.37 12.42
CA THR A 47 -10.57 3.15 12.87
C THR A 47 -9.04 3.26 12.80
N GLY A 48 -8.50 4.14 11.95
CA GLY A 48 -7.07 4.20 11.66
C GLY A 48 -6.57 3.05 10.80
N ASN A 49 -7.46 2.21 10.27
CA ASN A 49 -7.09 1.01 9.54
C ASN A 49 -7.30 1.15 8.05
N ILE A 50 -6.48 0.43 7.29
CA ILE A 50 -6.69 0.16 5.88
C ILE A 50 -7.11 -1.30 5.71
N ALA A 51 -7.87 -1.58 4.64
CA ALA A 51 -8.30 -2.91 4.30
C ALA A 51 -7.44 -3.48 3.16
N VAL A 52 -6.77 -4.58 3.40
CA VAL A 52 -5.93 -5.24 2.40
C VAL A 52 -6.58 -6.53 1.98
N GLU A 53 -7.14 -6.55 0.76
CA GLU A 53 -7.83 -7.72 0.20
C GLU A 53 -6.82 -8.81 -0.13
N LEU A 54 -7.16 -10.06 0.22
CA LEU A 54 -6.28 -11.21 0.03
C LEU A 54 -6.88 -12.28 -0.90
N TYR A 55 -8.15 -12.61 -0.71
CA TYR A 55 -8.81 -13.60 -1.53
C TYR A 55 -10.34 -13.48 -1.45
N ARG A 56 -11.01 -14.21 -2.31
CA ARG A 56 -12.47 -14.33 -2.34
C ARG A 56 -12.88 -15.78 -2.24
N ILE A 57 -14.03 -16.01 -1.63
CA ILE A 57 -14.70 -17.31 -1.65
C ILE A 57 -16.06 -17.12 -2.32
N TYR A 58 -16.27 -17.84 -3.42
CA TYR A 58 -17.53 -17.79 -4.15
C TYR A 58 -18.59 -18.59 -3.42
N LYS A 59 -19.78 -17.99 -3.24
CA LYS A 59 -20.86 -18.57 -2.46
C LYS A 59 -21.48 -19.80 -3.11
N GLU A 60 -21.44 -19.86 -4.44
CA GLU A 60 -22.05 -20.95 -5.22
C GLU A 60 -21.36 -22.29 -4.98
N ASP A 61 -20.04 -22.32 -5.04
CA ASP A 61 -19.24 -23.55 -5.04
C ASP A 61 -18.12 -23.56 -3.99
N ASN A 62 -18.04 -22.54 -3.13
CA ASN A 62 -16.99 -22.36 -2.14
C ASN A 62 -15.58 -22.30 -2.73
N ARG A 63 -15.46 -21.96 -4.01
CA ARG A 63 -14.17 -21.85 -4.68
C ARG A 63 -13.42 -20.62 -4.15
N LYS A 64 -12.15 -20.83 -3.82
CA LYS A 64 -11.25 -19.76 -3.36
C LYS A 64 -10.46 -19.21 -4.56
N ALA A 65 -10.42 -17.89 -4.69
CA ALA A 65 -9.60 -17.20 -5.67
C ALA A 65 -8.77 -16.12 -5.00
N TYR A 66 -7.47 -16.14 -5.20
CA TYR A 66 -6.60 -15.08 -4.69
C TYR A 66 -6.85 -13.78 -5.44
N THR A 67 -6.88 -12.67 -4.70
CA THR A 67 -7.19 -11.34 -5.23
C THR A 67 -6.35 -10.29 -4.49
N GLY A 68 -6.48 -9.03 -4.92
CA GLY A 68 -5.83 -7.92 -4.23
C GLY A 68 -4.33 -8.05 -4.20
N ILE A 69 -3.76 -7.87 -3.00
CA ILE A 69 -2.29 -7.82 -2.83
C ILE A 69 -1.61 -9.16 -3.17
N THR A 70 -2.33 -10.27 -3.07
CA THR A 70 -1.74 -11.60 -3.29
C THR A 70 -1.45 -11.91 -4.76
N ILE A 71 -2.12 -11.22 -5.69
CA ILE A 71 -1.96 -11.42 -7.13
C ILE A 71 -1.45 -10.19 -7.87
N SER A 72 -1.29 -9.07 -7.18
CA SER A 72 -0.87 -7.82 -7.83
C SER A 72 0.57 -7.95 -8.32
N ASP A 73 0.77 -7.60 -9.59
CA ASP A 73 2.09 -7.50 -10.22
C ASP A 73 2.58 -6.05 -10.27
N ALA A 74 1.82 -5.11 -9.71
CA ALA A 74 2.24 -3.73 -9.60
C ALA A 74 3.44 -3.59 -8.67
N TYR A 75 4.36 -2.71 -9.03
CA TYR A 75 5.52 -2.42 -8.18
C TYR A 75 5.13 -1.61 -6.94
N TRP A 76 4.21 -0.63 -7.13
CA TRP A 76 3.74 0.25 -6.09
C TRP A 76 2.28 0.01 -5.76
N TRP A 77 1.95 0.12 -4.49
CA TRP A 77 0.59 0.07 -3.97
C TRP A 77 0.24 1.44 -3.40
N ASN A 78 -0.70 2.12 -4.06
CA ASN A 78 -1.16 3.45 -3.67
C ASN A 78 -2.46 3.32 -2.89
N ILE A 79 -2.47 3.85 -1.68
CA ILE A 79 -3.64 3.87 -0.83
C ILE A 79 -4.10 5.33 -0.72
N SER A 80 -5.22 5.65 -1.37
CA SER A 80 -5.83 6.96 -1.31
C SER A 80 -6.80 7.01 -0.13
N LEU A 81 -6.54 7.89 0.82
CA LEU A 81 -7.36 8.07 2.01
C LEU A 81 -8.41 9.16 1.72
N VAL A 82 -9.66 8.74 1.59
CA VAL A 82 -10.76 9.58 1.10
C VAL A 82 -11.67 10.00 2.25
N LYS A 83 -12.05 11.26 2.27
CA LYS A 83 -13.06 11.83 3.16
C LYS A 83 -14.00 12.71 2.34
N ASN A 84 -15.31 12.48 2.48
CA ASN A 84 -16.33 13.23 1.75
C ASN A 84 -16.06 13.27 0.23
N ASN A 85 -15.72 12.12 -0.34
CA ASN A 85 -15.42 11.94 -1.77
C ASN A 85 -14.19 12.72 -2.27
N GLU A 86 -13.31 13.13 -1.37
CA GLU A 86 -12.08 13.84 -1.71
C GLU A 86 -10.87 13.12 -1.11
N THR A 87 -9.85 12.91 -1.91
CA THR A 87 -8.58 12.34 -1.42
C THR A 87 -7.88 13.35 -0.51
N LYS A 88 -7.69 13.00 0.74
CA LYS A 88 -7.02 13.84 1.74
C LYS A 88 -5.55 13.49 1.93
N ARG A 89 -5.21 12.23 1.81
CA ARG A 89 -3.85 11.70 1.96
C ARG A 89 -3.64 10.57 0.98
N VAL A 90 -2.41 10.35 0.63
CA VAL A 90 -1.99 9.22 -0.18
C VAL A 90 -0.81 8.56 0.52
N VAL A 91 -0.88 7.25 0.67
CA VAL A 91 0.24 6.43 1.16
C VAL A 91 0.66 5.52 0.02
N ILE A 92 1.94 5.55 -0.31
CA ILE A 92 2.50 4.69 -1.38
C ILE A 92 3.54 3.79 -0.75
N ILE A 93 3.37 2.50 -0.94
CA ILE A 93 4.27 1.47 -0.41
C ILE A 93 4.59 0.48 -1.53
N LYS A 94 5.79 -0.09 -1.52
CA LYS A 94 6.10 -1.17 -2.46
C LYS A 94 5.17 -2.35 -2.20
N THR A 95 4.57 -2.87 -3.25
CA THR A 95 3.64 -4.02 -3.18
C THR A 95 4.27 -5.19 -2.42
N LYS A 96 5.53 -5.46 -2.71
CA LYS A 96 6.33 -6.51 -2.07
C LYS A 96 6.44 -6.30 -0.55
N GLU A 97 6.61 -5.05 -0.11
CA GLU A 97 6.70 -4.73 1.32
C GLU A 97 5.35 -4.90 2.02
N LEU A 98 4.28 -4.42 1.39
CA LEU A 98 2.94 -4.58 1.96
C LEU A 98 2.56 -6.06 2.09
N LEU A 99 2.83 -6.84 1.04
CA LEU A 99 2.60 -8.29 1.09
C LEU A 99 3.43 -8.95 2.19
N GLY A 100 4.69 -8.53 2.34
CA GLY A 100 5.56 -9.01 3.41
C GLY A 100 5.01 -8.72 4.80
N LEU A 101 4.45 -7.52 5.03
CA LEU A 101 3.80 -7.16 6.28
C LEU A 101 2.58 -8.03 6.55
N VAL A 102 1.73 -8.26 5.55
CA VAL A 102 0.56 -9.11 5.67
C VAL A 102 0.96 -10.52 6.09
N LYS A 103 1.97 -11.08 5.43
CA LYS A 103 2.48 -12.42 5.76
C LYS A 103 3.05 -12.49 7.18
N LYS A 104 3.79 -11.45 7.59
CA LYS A 104 4.35 -11.34 8.95
C LYS A 104 3.23 -11.32 9.99
N PHE A 105 2.25 -10.45 9.81
CA PHE A 105 1.14 -10.30 10.76
C PHE A 105 0.27 -11.55 10.85
N ASN A 106 0.07 -12.23 9.73
CA ASN A 106 -0.66 -13.48 9.70
C ASN A 106 0.10 -14.59 10.46
N ARG A 107 1.41 -14.70 10.22
CA ARG A 107 2.26 -15.67 10.91
C ARG A 107 2.30 -15.44 12.43
N GLU A 108 2.38 -14.16 12.82
CA GLU A 108 2.39 -13.75 14.24
C GLU A 108 1.01 -13.73 14.87
N LYS A 109 -0.04 -13.96 14.08
CA LYS A 109 -1.46 -13.89 14.53
C LYS A 109 -1.80 -12.52 15.12
N LYS A 110 -1.15 -11.46 14.64
CA LYS A 110 -1.35 -10.11 15.15
C LYS A 110 -2.67 -9.51 14.68
N TYR A 111 -3.00 -9.69 13.41
CA TYR A 111 -4.26 -9.25 12.81
C TYR A 111 -4.92 -10.42 12.12
N LYS A 112 -6.23 -10.55 12.31
CA LYS A 112 -7.00 -11.66 11.73
C LYS A 112 -7.40 -11.38 10.29
N ILE A 113 -7.38 -12.41 9.48
CA ILE A 113 -8.04 -12.39 8.18
C ILE A 113 -9.55 -12.52 8.45
N ARG A 114 -10.32 -11.59 7.90
CA ARG A 114 -11.78 -11.52 8.14
C ARG A 114 -12.54 -11.21 6.86
N ALA A 115 -13.82 -11.55 6.88
CA ALA A 115 -14.74 -11.20 5.82
C ALA A 115 -14.91 -9.68 5.74
N MET A 116 -14.87 -9.14 4.53
CA MET A 116 -15.03 -7.72 4.23
C MET A 116 -15.98 -7.58 3.02
N GLY A 117 -16.62 -6.42 2.91
CA GLY A 117 -17.42 -6.09 1.73
C GLY A 117 -18.90 -6.33 1.89
N ASP A 118 -19.60 -6.40 0.75
CA ASP A 118 -21.06 -6.41 0.66
C ASP A 118 -21.62 -7.82 0.84
N LYS A 119 -22.66 -7.93 1.69
CA LYS A 119 -23.37 -9.18 1.93
C LYS A 119 -24.12 -9.72 0.70
N ASP A 120 -24.50 -8.85 -0.21
CA ASP A 120 -25.29 -9.22 -1.41
C ASP A 120 -24.43 -9.64 -2.60
N SER A 121 -23.13 -9.66 -2.44
CA SER A 121 -22.18 -10.07 -3.46
C SER A 121 -22.22 -11.59 -3.69
N LYS A 122 -21.87 -12.02 -4.90
CA LYS A 122 -21.73 -13.44 -5.27
C LYS A 122 -20.56 -14.13 -4.57
N PHE A 123 -19.70 -13.37 -3.96
CA PHE A 123 -18.52 -13.86 -3.26
C PHE A 123 -18.37 -13.09 -1.93
N THR A 124 -17.65 -13.70 -1.02
CA THR A 124 -17.19 -13.03 0.19
C THR A 124 -15.71 -12.69 0.01
N THR A 125 -15.38 -11.42 0.18
CA THR A 125 -14.00 -10.95 0.16
C THR A 125 -13.39 -11.11 1.54
N TYR A 126 -12.18 -11.65 1.59
CA TYR A 126 -11.41 -11.80 2.83
C TYR A 126 -10.15 -10.97 2.75
N GLY A 127 -9.83 -10.32 3.84
CA GLY A 127 -8.67 -9.48 3.93
C GLY A 127 -8.25 -9.21 5.36
N MET A 128 -7.25 -8.36 5.49
CA MET A 128 -6.69 -7.96 6.78
C MET A 128 -6.88 -6.46 6.97
N LEU A 129 -7.40 -6.05 8.12
CA LEU A 129 -7.42 -4.65 8.53
C LEU A 129 -6.11 -4.34 9.23
N ILE A 130 -5.33 -3.46 8.65
CA ILE A 130 -4.00 -3.10 9.16
C ILE A 130 -4.02 -1.65 9.59
N PRO A 131 -3.64 -1.34 10.85
CA PRO A 131 -3.48 0.05 11.26
C PRO A 131 -2.46 0.78 10.40
N LEU A 132 -2.77 2.00 10.01
CA LEU A 132 -1.87 2.82 9.18
C LEU A 132 -0.50 3.00 9.84
N TRP A 133 -0.46 3.13 11.16
CA TRP A 133 0.80 3.31 11.87
C TRP A 133 1.76 2.12 11.71
N GLU A 134 1.25 0.91 11.49
CA GLU A 134 2.09 -0.27 11.23
C GLU A 134 2.90 -0.13 9.93
N ILE A 135 2.33 0.52 8.93
CA ILE A 135 3.02 0.77 7.66
C ILE A 135 4.16 1.78 7.87
N MET A 136 3.96 2.73 8.78
CA MET A 136 4.92 3.80 9.07
C MET A 136 5.93 3.39 10.16
N GLU A 137 5.77 2.23 10.76
CA GLU A 137 6.63 1.76 11.84
C GLU A 137 8.03 1.37 11.32
N PHE A 138 9.06 1.97 11.88
CA PHE A 138 10.44 1.75 11.43
C PHE A 138 10.89 0.30 11.57
N GLU A 139 10.43 -0.41 12.60
CA GLU A 139 10.76 -1.82 12.79
C GLU A 139 10.24 -2.72 11.67
N ASN A 140 9.24 -2.26 10.93
CA ASN A 140 8.65 -2.99 9.82
C ASN A 140 9.30 -2.64 8.48
N ILE A 141 10.19 -1.65 8.44
CA ILE A 141 10.92 -1.26 7.24
C ILE A 141 12.19 -2.10 7.14
N LYS A 142 12.31 -2.83 6.06
CA LYS A 142 13.47 -3.71 5.81
C LYS A 142 14.28 -3.25 4.61
#